data_87d83b0bbf5214bfc99d1344939b6a85
#
_entry.id   87d83b0bbf5214bfc99d1344939b6a85
#
_cell.length_a   1.000
_cell.length_b   1.000
_cell.length_c   1.000
_cell.angle_alpha   90.00
_cell.angle_beta   90.00
_cell.angle_gamma   90.00
#
_symmetry.space_group_name_H-M   'P 1'
#
loop_
_entity.id
_entity.type
_entity.pdbx_description
1 polymer ?
#
loop_
_entity_poly.entity_id
_entity_poly.type
_entity_poly.pdbx_seq_one_letter_code
_entity_poly.pdbx_strand_id
1 'polypeptide(L)'
;MTSLFDKERLPREVVAMRVAKELPDGAYVNLGIGIPTLVSSFVPEGRTVFYHSESGILNCGPIAEEGEEDIDLINAGGQYLRSVGGMSFFDSAEAFAMIRGGHVDVTVLGSHQVSSTGDLANWMLPQRGVGNVGGAMDLATGASGVIVAMEHTDRNGDPKIVEECTFPLTGKGCVYLIVTDLAVIECDGQGLTLKEVAPDWTPEQVQQLTGAKLTVSPEVKEFEL
;
A
#
# COMPACT_ATOMS: atom_id res chain seq x y z
N MET A 1 29.97 3.55 15.44
CA MET A 1 28.54 3.23 15.46
C MET A 1 28.04 3.39 14.04
N THR A 2 27.57 2.34 13.42
CA THR A 2 26.95 2.39 12.09
C THR A 2 25.69 3.27 12.19
N SER A 3 25.53 4.22 11.30
CA SER A 3 24.31 5.03 11.26
C SER A 3 23.10 4.14 11.02
N LEU A 4 21.94 4.42 11.62
CA LEU A 4 20.70 3.68 11.34
C LEU A 4 20.30 3.77 9.86
N PHE A 5 20.79 4.80 9.15
CA PHE A 5 20.54 4.97 7.72
C PHE A 5 21.30 3.97 6.84
N ASP A 6 22.45 3.45 7.33
CA ASP A 6 23.30 2.48 6.61
C ASP A 6 22.96 1.03 6.97
N LYS A 7 21.97 0.82 7.86
CA LYS A 7 21.50 -0.50 8.26
C LYS A 7 20.63 -1.11 7.17
N GLU A 8 20.80 -2.40 6.94
CA GLU A 8 20.04 -3.14 5.92
C GLU A 8 18.53 -3.04 6.16
N ARG A 9 17.79 -2.80 5.10
CA ARG A 9 16.34 -2.68 5.07
C ARG A 9 15.75 -3.73 4.16
N LEU A 10 14.50 -4.09 4.40
CA LEU A 10 13.83 -5.08 3.56
C LEU A 10 13.62 -4.55 2.13
N PRO A 11 13.85 -5.38 1.11
CA PRO A 11 13.54 -5.04 -0.27
C PRO A 11 12.03 -4.88 -0.48
N ARG A 12 11.66 -4.16 -1.54
CA ARG A 12 10.25 -3.85 -1.88
C ARG A 12 9.40 -5.09 -2.08
N GLU A 13 9.99 -6.15 -2.61
CA GLU A 13 9.35 -7.44 -2.83
C GLU A 13 8.93 -8.08 -1.51
N VAL A 14 9.74 -7.97 -0.47
CA VAL A 14 9.44 -8.49 0.86
C VAL A 14 8.31 -7.69 1.52
N VAL A 15 8.31 -6.35 1.35
CA VAL A 15 7.18 -5.51 1.80
C VAL A 15 5.89 -5.94 1.10
N ALA A 16 5.93 -6.13 -0.22
CA ALA A 16 4.76 -6.57 -0.98
C ALA A 16 4.28 -7.98 -0.59
N MET A 17 5.22 -8.91 -0.36
CA MET A 17 4.92 -10.27 0.12
C MET A 17 4.22 -10.22 1.50
N ARG A 18 4.70 -9.37 2.41
CA ARG A 18 4.08 -9.21 3.72
C ARG A 18 2.66 -8.64 3.61
N VAL A 19 2.44 -7.65 2.73
CA VAL A 19 1.11 -7.09 2.46
C VAL A 19 0.17 -8.15 1.88
N ALA A 20 0.64 -9.00 0.97
CA ALA A 20 -0.18 -10.04 0.36
C ALA A 20 -0.79 -11.01 1.39
N LYS A 21 -0.13 -11.21 2.53
CA LYS A 21 -0.65 -12.03 3.63
C LYS A 21 -1.87 -11.42 4.31
N GLU A 22 -2.03 -10.11 4.26
CA GLU A 22 -3.17 -9.40 4.83
C GLU A 22 -4.43 -9.46 3.98
N LEU A 23 -4.30 -9.80 2.67
CA LEU A 23 -5.45 -9.84 1.78
C LEU A 23 -6.35 -11.04 2.09
N PRO A 24 -7.66 -10.83 2.38
CA PRO A 24 -8.58 -11.93 2.63
C PRO A 24 -8.80 -12.81 1.39
N ASP A 25 -9.12 -14.08 1.61
CA ASP A 25 -9.58 -14.95 0.53
C ASP A 25 -10.92 -14.46 -0.04
N GLY A 26 -11.03 -14.42 -1.36
CA GLY A 26 -12.21 -13.92 -2.07
C GLY A 26 -12.29 -12.38 -2.13
N ALA A 27 -11.32 -11.64 -1.62
CA ALA A 27 -11.37 -10.18 -1.58
C ALA A 27 -11.24 -9.52 -2.95
N TYR A 28 -11.95 -8.41 -3.12
CA TYR A 28 -11.78 -7.46 -4.22
C TYR A 28 -10.76 -6.39 -3.81
N VAL A 29 -9.63 -6.33 -4.52
CA VAL A 29 -8.47 -5.52 -4.13
C VAL A 29 -8.06 -4.58 -5.24
N ASN A 30 -7.82 -3.31 -4.90
CA ASN A 30 -7.19 -2.36 -5.82
C ASN A 30 -5.74 -2.10 -5.37
N LEU A 31 -4.83 -2.08 -6.33
CA LEU A 31 -3.40 -1.89 -6.11
C LEU A 31 -2.92 -0.58 -6.74
N GLY A 32 -2.39 0.32 -5.93
CA GLY A 32 -1.68 1.50 -6.39
C GLY A 32 -0.35 1.18 -7.08
N ILE A 33 0.28 2.20 -7.64
CA ILE A 33 1.54 2.10 -8.39
C ILE A 33 2.73 1.95 -7.43
N GLY A 34 3.74 1.18 -7.83
CA GLY A 34 4.99 0.98 -7.10
C GLY A 34 5.00 -0.29 -6.27
N ILE A 35 5.33 -0.23 -4.96
CA ILE A 35 5.31 -1.40 -4.07
C ILE A 35 3.94 -2.10 -4.08
N PRO A 36 2.80 -1.36 -4.03
CA PRO A 36 1.49 -1.99 -4.11
C PRO A 36 1.28 -2.90 -5.32
N THR A 37 1.77 -2.52 -6.49
CA THR A 37 1.61 -3.34 -7.71
C THR A 37 2.25 -4.73 -7.58
N LEU A 38 3.36 -4.84 -6.83
CA LEU A 38 4.08 -6.10 -6.63
C LEU A 38 3.27 -7.12 -5.80
N VAL A 39 2.30 -6.66 -5.00
CA VAL A 39 1.51 -7.50 -4.08
C VAL A 39 0.82 -8.65 -4.81
N SER A 40 0.35 -8.42 -6.05
CA SER A 40 -0.32 -9.44 -6.87
C SER A 40 0.55 -10.66 -7.19
N SER A 41 1.86 -10.53 -7.12
CA SER A 41 2.81 -11.61 -7.39
C SER A 41 3.04 -12.54 -6.19
N PHE A 42 2.51 -12.20 -5.00
CA PHE A 42 2.83 -12.88 -3.74
C PHE A 42 1.61 -13.40 -2.98
N VAL A 43 0.46 -13.51 -3.64
CA VAL A 43 -0.74 -14.07 -2.99
C VAL A 43 -0.44 -15.49 -2.50
N PRO A 44 -0.71 -15.81 -1.21
CA PRO A 44 -0.47 -17.13 -0.65
C PRO A 44 -1.20 -18.22 -1.42
N GLU A 45 -0.56 -19.40 -1.55
CA GLU A 45 -1.16 -20.56 -2.22
C GLU A 45 -2.51 -20.94 -1.59
N GLY A 46 -3.48 -21.26 -2.43
CA GLY A 46 -4.84 -21.61 -1.99
C GLY A 46 -5.74 -20.42 -1.69
N ARG A 47 -5.24 -19.18 -1.81
CA ARG A 47 -6.04 -17.97 -1.65
C ARG A 47 -6.37 -17.35 -3.00
N THR A 48 -7.60 -16.94 -3.19
CA THR A 48 -8.07 -16.23 -4.39
C THR A 48 -8.25 -14.74 -4.06
N VAL A 49 -7.71 -13.87 -4.91
CA VAL A 49 -7.89 -12.40 -4.80
C VAL A 49 -8.29 -11.88 -6.17
N PHE A 50 -9.34 -11.06 -6.21
CA PHE A 50 -9.83 -10.44 -7.43
C PHE A 50 -9.31 -9.01 -7.53
N TYR A 51 -8.39 -8.76 -8.46
CA TYR A 51 -7.83 -7.43 -8.64
C TYR A 51 -8.72 -6.56 -9.51
N HIS A 52 -9.05 -5.38 -8.99
CA HIS A 52 -9.78 -4.31 -9.65
C HIS A 52 -8.81 -3.26 -10.18
N SER A 53 -9.05 -2.74 -11.37
CA SER A 53 -8.30 -1.62 -11.95
C SER A 53 -9.24 -0.51 -12.40
N GLU A 54 -8.89 0.76 -12.09
CA GLU A 54 -9.67 1.94 -12.49
C GLU A 54 -9.70 2.14 -14.02
N SER A 55 -8.80 1.48 -14.75
CA SER A 55 -8.84 1.42 -16.22
C SER A 55 -10.06 0.68 -16.77
N GLY A 56 -10.81 -0.04 -15.91
CA GLY A 56 -12.03 -0.74 -16.28
C GLY A 56 -11.89 -2.25 -16.38
N ILE A 57 -11.08 -2.86 -15.48
CA ILE A 57 -10.88 -4.30 -15.44
C ILE A 57 -11.17 -4.83 -14.05
N LEU A 58 -11.91 -5.91 -13.95
CA LEU A 58 -12.05 -6.74 -12.76
C LEU A 58 -11.47 -8.12 -13.01
N ASN A 59 -10.85 -8.70 -11.99
CA ASN A 59 -10.07 -9.94 -12.06
C ASN A 59 -8.88 -9.80 -13.02
N CYS A 60 -8.09 -8.74 -12.82
CA CYS A 60 -6.87 -8.51 -13.59
C CYS A 60 -5.94 -9.73 -13.53
N GLY A 61 -5.47 -10.17 -14.70
CA GLY A 61 -4.44 -11.19 -14.80
C GLY A 61 -3.06 -10.67 -14.35
N PRO A 62 -2.04 -11.55 -14.34
CA PRO A 62 -0.67 -11.15 -14.05
C PRO A 62 -0.12 -10.25 -15.17
N ILE A 63 1.01 -9.58 -14.88
CA ILE A 63 1.75 -8.84 -15.89
C ILE A 63 2.19 -9.80 -17.00
N ALA A 64 2.04 -9.38 -18.24
CA ALA A 64 2.44 -10.17 -19.42
C ALA A 64 3.97 -10.33 -19.44
N GLU A 65 4.44 -11.49 -19.90
CA GLU A 65 5.86 -11.72 -20.19
C GLU A 65 6.23 -11.02 -21.49
N GLU A 66 7.53 -10.74 -21.67
CA GLU A 66 8.04 -10.08 -22.87
C GLU A 66 7.69 -10.89 -24.14
N GLY A 67 6.98 -10.27 -25.05
CA GLY A 67 6.49 -10.89 -26.31
C GLY A 67 5.11 -11.52 -26.22
N GLU A 68 4.44 -11.48 -25.05
CA GLU A 68 3.08 -11.95 -24.85
C GLU A 68 2.08 -10.80 -24.58
N GLU A 69 2.51 -9.56 -24.77
CA GLU A 69 1.71 -8.38 -24.49
C GLU A 69 0.52 -8.25 -25.44
N ASP A 70 -0.66 -8.06 -24.86
CA ASP A 70 -1.82 -7.54 -25.55
C ASP A 70 -1.87 -6.02 -25.37
N ILE A 71 -1.74 -5.28 -26.48
CA ILE A 71 -1.67 -3.80 -26.45
C ILE A 71 -2.98 -3.15 -25.96
N ASP A 72 -4.09 -3.87 -26.04
CA ASP A 72 -5.41 -3.41 -25.60
C ASP A 72 -5.68 -3.76 -24.12
N LEU A 73 -4.78 -4.51 -23.47
CA LEU A 73 -4.97 -5.00 -22.11
C LEU A 73 -3.91 -4.45 -21.15
N ILE A 74 -4.21 -3.29 -20.55
CA ILE A 74 -3.32 -2.60 -19.63
C ILE A 74 -3.99 -2.34 -18.29
N ASN A 75 -3.21 -2.38 -17.17
CA ASN A 75 -3.67 -1.92 -15.87
C ASN A 75 -3.61 -0.38 -15.73
N ALA A 76 -4.09 0.15 -14.60
CA ALA A 76 -4.06 1.59 -14.34
C ALA A 76 -2.63 2.17 -14.23
N GLY A 77 -1.62 1.32 -14.03
CA GLY A 77 -0.19 1.69 -14.04
C GLY A 77 0.44 1.68 -15.43
N GLY A 78 -0.31 1.35 -16.50
CA GLY A 78 0.19 1.26 -17.87
C GLY A 78 1.00 -0.01 -18.18
N GLN A 79 0.89 -1.04 -17.35
CA GLN A 79 1.56 -2.33 -17.57
C GLN A 79 0.62 -3.27 -18.32
N TYR A 80 1.16 -4.00 -19.30
CA TYR A 80 0.43 -5.01 -20.04
C TYR A 80 0.08 -6.21 -19.16
N LEU A 81 -1.15 -6.68 -19.28
CA LEU A 81 -1.67 -7.82 -18.52
C LEU A 81 -1.85 -9.03 -19.43
N ARG A 82 -1.69 -10.21 -18.85
CA ARG A 82 -2.10 -11.45 -19.51
C ARG A 82 -3.58 -11.70 -19.25
N SER A 83 -4.31 -12.07 -20.30
CA SER A 83 -5.72 -12.46 -20.19
C SER A 83 -5.87 -13.73 -19.35
N VAL A 84 -6.82 -13.71 -18.43
CA VAL A 84 -7.21 -14.88 -17.62
C VAL A 84 -8.71 -15.10 -17.69
N GLY A 85 -9.15 -16.34 -17.45
CA GLY A 85 -10.57 -16.65 -17.39
C GLY A 85 -11.30 -15.88 -16.28
N GLY A 86 -12.48 -15.34 -16.60
CA GLY A 86 -13.29 -14.60 -15.63
C GLY A 86 -12.99 -13.10 -15.53
N MET A 87 -12.10 -12.55 -16.36
CA MET A 87 -11.94 -11.10 -16.50
C MET A 87 -13.24 -10.46 -16.97
N SER A 88 -13.55 -9.30 -16.40
CA SER A 88 -14.68 -8.46 -16.81
C SER A 88 -14.17 -7.07 -17.17
N PHE A 89 -14.78 -6.49 -18.21
CA PHE A 89 -14.39 -5.18 -18.75
C PHE A 89 -15.56 -4.21 -18.68
N PHE A 90 -15.31 -3.00 -18.29
CA PHE A 90 -16.30 -1.94 -18.15
C PHE A 90 -15.61 -0.56 -18.34
N ASP A 91 -16.38 0.50 -18.39
CA ASP A 91 -15.79 1.83 -18.50
C ASP A 91 -15.26 2.34 -17.15
N SER A 92 -14.45 3.40 -17.19
CA SER A 92 -13.85 3.97 -15.98
C SER A 92 -14.89 4.56 -15.02
N ALA A 93 -16.06 5.02 -15.51
CA ALA A 93 -17.11 5.55 -14.63
C ALA A 93 -17.73 4.42 -13.80
N GLU A 94 -17.92 3.24 -14.38
CA GLU A 94 -18.38 2.04 -13.67
C GLU A 94 -17.31 1.55 -12.67
N ALA A 95 -16.02 1.55 -13.07
CA ALA A 95 -14.91 1.24 -12.17
C ALA A 95 -14.93 2.13 -10.91
N PHE A 96 -15.07 3.43 -11.07
CA PHE A 96 -15.16 4.36 -9.94
C PHE A 96 -16.49 4.23 -9.17
N ALA A 97 -17.58 3.86 -9.83
CA ALA A 97 -18.84 3.56 -9.14
C ALA A 97 -18.70 2.33 -8.21
N MET A 98 -17.96 1.30 -8.61
CA MET A 98 -17.63 0.16 -7.75
C MET A 98 -16.84 0.59 -6.52
N ILE A 99 -15.81 1.44 -6.68
CA ILE A 99 -15.02 1.96 -5.57
C ILE A 99 -15.92 2.76 -4.61
N ARG A 100 -16.64 3.77 -5.12
CA ARG A 100 -17.52 4.64 -4.32
C ARG A 100 -18.72 3.91 -3.71
N GLY A 101 -19.13 2.81 -4.33
CA GLY A 101 -20.20 1.94 -3.83
C GLY A 101 -19.76 0.98 -2.72
N GLY A 102 -18.46 0.99 -2.34
CA GLY A 102 -17.94 0.12 -1.30
C GLY A 102 -17.75 -1.34 -1.73
N HIS A 103 -17.58 -1.58 -3.05
CA HIS A 103 -17.39 -2.92 -3.61
C HIS A 103 -15.91 -3.32 -3.74
N VAL A 104 -15.00 -2.50 -3.23
CA VAL A 104 -13.58 -2.81 -3.09
C VAL A 104 -13.29 -3.03 -1.61
N ASP A 105 -12.89 -4.24 -1.24
CA ASP A 105 -12.66 -4.61 0.16
C ASP A 105 -11.39 -3.97 0.70
N VAL A 106 -10.30 -4.02 -0.09
CA VAL A 106 -9.00 -3.48 0.32
C VAL A 106 -8.38 -2.68 -0.83
N THR A 107 -7.85 -1.51 -0.51
CA THR A 107 -6.90 -0.84 -1.40
C THR A 107 -5.52 -0.78 -0.77
N VAL A 108 -4.49 -1.08 -1.57
CA VAL A 108 -3.09 -0.95 -1.16
C VAL A 108 -2.49 0.25 -1.86
N LEU A 109 -2.04 1.24 -1.11
CA LEU A 109 -1.53 2.50 -1.65
C LEU A 109 -0.12 2.79 -1.18
N GLY A 110 0.68 3.45 -2.02
CA GLY A 110 1.89 4.13 -1.58
C GLY A 110 1.58 5.45 -0.87
N SER A 111 2.50 5.95 -0.05
CA SER A 111 2.32 7.22 0.62
C SER A 111 3.58 8.08 0.67
N HIS A 112 3.37 9.39 0.77
CA HIS A 112 4.40 10.36 1.14
C HIS A 112 4.40 10.60 2.65
N GLN A 113 3.21 10.67 3.28
CA GLN A 113 3.04 10.73 4.72
C GLN A 113 1.79 9.98 5.17
N VAL A 114 1.87 9.36 6.35
CA VAL A 114 0.72 8.83 7.11
C VAL A 114 0.77 9.40 8.51
N SER A 115 -0.37 9.90 9.04
CA SER A 115 -0.42 10.44 10.39
C SER A 115 -0.67 9.36 11.45
N SER A 116 -0.48 9.75 12.72
CA SER A 116 -0.78 8.91 13.89
C SER A 116 -2.24 8.47 13.99
N THR A 117 -3.15 9.17 13.31
CA THR A 117 -4.60 8.89 13.26
C THR A 117 -5.05 8.26 11.95
N GLY A 118 -4.11 7.86 11.07
CA GLY A 118 -4.42 7.18 9.82
C GLY A 118 -4.80 8.11 8.66
N ASP A 119 -4.48 9.40 8.73
CA ASP A 119 -4.62 10.28 7.57
C ASP A 119 -3.57 9.91 6.52
N LEU A 120 -3.96 9.95 5.25
CA LEU A 120 -3.11 9.63 4.10
C LEU A 120 -2.81 10.86 3.28
N ALA A 121 -1.54 11.08 2.95
CA ALA A 121 -1.09 12.09 2.00
C ALA A 121 -0.17 11.47 0.94
N ASN A 122 -0.67 11.29 -0.30
CA ASN A 122 0.09 10.62 -1.35
C ASN A 122 0.00 11.26 -2.75
N TRP A 123 -0.82 12.31 -2.95
CA TRP A 123 -1.06 12.85 -4.28
C TRP A 123 -0.19 14.05 -4.64
N MET A 124 0.41 14.72 -3.64
CA MET A 124 1.20 15.93 -3.86
C MET A 124 2.41 15.99 -2.94
N LEU A 125 3.56 16.31 -3.52
CA LEU A 125 4.75 16.77 -2.80
C LEU A 125 4.81 18.29 -2.93
N PRO A 126 4.68 19.09 -1.85
CA PRO A 126 4.65 20.56 -1.93
C PRO A 126 5.85 21.16 -2.66
N GLN A 127 7.03 20.56 -2.52
CA GLN A 127 8.27 21.02 -3.16
C GLN A 127 8.22 20.93 -4.69
N ARG A 128 7.37 20.06 -5.26
CA ARG A 128 7.18 19.93 -6.71
C ARG A 128 6.17 20.91 -7.29
N GLY A 129 5.33 21.52 -6.43
CA GLY A 129 4.31 22.49 -6.82
C GLY A 129 3.14 21.91 -7.64
N VAL A 130 3.24 20.66 -8.07
CA VAL A 130 2.23 19.95 -8.88
C VAL A 130 2.01 18.57 -8.29
N GLY A 131 0.75 18.16 -8.17
CA GLY A 131 0.34 16.84 -7.73
C GLY A 131 -0.33 16.03 -8.85
N ASN A 132 -0.51 14.76 -8.60
CA ASN A 132 -1.31 13.86 -9.43
C ASN A 132 -2.38 13.21 -8.54
N VAL A 133 -3.61 13.67 -8.70
CA VAL A 133 -4.73 13.20 -7.87
C VAL A 133 -5.08 11.73 -8.20
N GLY A 134 -5.17 11.38 -9.47
CA GLY A 134 -5.57 10.03 -9.90
C GLY A 134 -6.83 9.53 -9.19
N GLY A 135 -6.92 8.21 -8.97
CA GLY A 135 -8.02 7.56 -8.25
C GLY A 135 -7.83 7.43 -6.73
N ALA A 136 -6.70 7.90 -6.18
CA ALA A 136 -6.32 7.62 -4.79
C ALA A 136 -7.32 8.18 -3.76
N MET A 137 -7.95 9.33 -4.03
CA MET A 137 -8.96 9.90 -3.11
C MET A 137 -10.23 9.06 -3.06
N ASP A 138 -10.68 8.56 -4.20
CA ASP A 138 -11.85 7.68 -4.29
C ASP A 138 -11.55 6.34 -3.61
N LEU A 139 -10.37 5.78 -3.84
CA LEU A 139 -9.92 4.55 -3.20
C LEU A 139 -9.79 4.70 -1.68
N ALA A 140 -9.20 5.81 -1.21
CA ALA A 140 -9.02 6.06 0.20
C ALA A 140 -10.33 6.25 0.97
N THR A 141 -11.42 6.64 0.29
CA THR A 141 -12.72 6.92 0.92
C THR A 141 -13.78 5.88 0.60
N GLY A 142 -13.64 5.13 -0.49
CA GLY A 142 -14.63 4.18 -0.98
C GLY A 142 -14.30 2.71 -0.66
N ALA A 143 -13.03 2.34 -0.55
CA ALA A 143 -12.65 0.99 -0.13
C ALA A 143 -12.97 0.77 1.36
N SER A 144 -13.26 -0.48 1.72
CA SER A 144 -13.55 -0.83 3.12
C SER A 144 -12.32 -0.76 4.02
N GLY A 145 -11.10 -0.87 3.46
CA GLY A 145 -9.86 -0.73 4.18
C GLY A 145 -8.71 -0.25 3.30
N VAL A 146 -7.81 0.54 3.90
CA VAL A 146 -6.60 1.06 3.24
C VAL A 146 -5.36 0.51 3.94
N ILE A 147 -4.53 -0.22 3.18
CA ILE A 147 -3.18 -0.62 3.58
C ILE A 147 -2.19 0.33 2.89
N VAL A 148 -1.25 0.86 3.64
CA VAL A 148 -0.13 1.60 3.06
C VAL A 148 1.10 0.72 2.96
N ALA A 149 1.67 0.61 1.74
CA ALA A 149 2.92 -0.07 1.45
C ALA A 149 3.96 0.94 0.95
N MET A 150 5.02 1.19 1.74
CA MET A 150 6.00 2.25 1.42
C MET A 150 7.34 2.03 2.11
N GLU A 151 8.39 2.72 1.68
CA GLU A 151 9.61 2.89 2.48
C GLU A 151 9.29 3.71 3.75
N HIS A 152 9.91 3.37 4.88
CA HIS A 152 9.66 3.96 6.19
C HIS A 152 10.06 5.44 6.29
N THR A 153 11.14 5.80 5.60
CA THR A 153 11.65 7.16 5.51
C THR A 153 11.70 7.62 4.05
N ASP A 154 11.84 8.90 3.84
CA ASP A 154 12.15 9.45 2.54
C ASP A 154 13.64 9.27 2.17
N ARG A 155 14.05 9.78 1.00
CA ARG A 155 15.43 9.68 0.51
C ARG A 155 16.45 10.48 1.33
N ASN A 156 15.99 11.44 2.13
CA ASN A 156 16.82 12.23 3.04
C ASN A 156 16.90 11.60 4.43
N GLY A 157 16.12 10.55 4.67
CA GLY A 157 15.97 9.90 5.97
C GLY A 157 14.88 10.51 6.84
N ASP A 158 14.08 11.44 6.31
CA ASP A 158 12.98 12.04 7.07
C ASP A 158 11.82 11.03 7.22
N PRO A 159 11.20 10.97 8.42
CA PRO A 159 10.08 10.07 8.68
C PRO A 159 8.89 10.32 7.74
N LYS A 160 8.31 9.26 7.22
CA LYS A 160 7.04 9.32 6.47
C LYS A 160 5.82 8.99 7.34
N ILE A 161 6.04 8.39 8.50
CA ILE A 161 5.01 8.18 9.52
C ILE A 161 5.19 9.32 10.53
N VAL A 162 4.19 10.20 10.61
CA VAL A 162 4.29 11.49 11.31
C VAL A 162 3.12 11.67 12.30
N GLU A 163 3.25 12.57 13.26
CA GLU A 163 2.15 12.86 14.18
C GLU A 163 0.95 13.44 13.43
N GLU A 164 1.18 14.44 12.58
CA GLU A 164 0.18 15.05 11.70
C GLU A 164 0.77 15.20 10.30
N CYS A 165 -0.01 14.89 9.26
CA CYS A 165 0.41 15.12 7.89
C CYS A 165 0.59 16.61 7.62
N THR A 166 1.74 16.98 7.06
CA THR A 166 2.04 18.34 6.61
C THR A 166 1.78 18.54 5.12
N PHE A 167 1.62 17.44 4.39
CA PHE A 167 1.28 17.46 2.96
C PHE A 167 -0.24 17.41 2.76
N PRO A 168 -0.75 17.89 1.62
CA PRO A 168 -2.18 17.83 1.32
C PRO A 168 -2.73 16.41 1.40
N LEU A 169 -3.82 16.24 2.14
CA LEU A 169 -4.42 14.94 2.39
C LEU A 169 -5.07 14.35 1.14
N THR A 170 -4.95 13.05 1.01
CA THR A 170 -5.69 12.19 0.07
C THR A 170 -6.96 11.64 0.72
N GLY A 171 -6.85 11.16 1.95
CA GLY A 171 -7.93 10.64 2.76
C GLY A 171 -7.67 10.91 4.25
N LYS A 172 -8.74 11.02 5.03
CA LYS A 172 -8.68 11.30 6.46
C LYS A 172 -9.09 10.06 7.25
N GLY A 173 -8.24 9.63 8.20
CA GLY A 173 -8.53 8.51 9.09
C GLY A 173 -8.84 7.20 8.36
N CYS A 174 -8.27 6.98 7.16
CA CYS A 174 -8.63 5.85 6.30
C CYS A 174 -7.66 4.67 6.38
N VAL A 175 -6.43 4.90 6.83
CA VAL A 175 -5.38 3.87 6.89
C VAL A 175 -5.56 3.05 8.16
N TYR A 176 -5.65 1.71 8.01
CA TYR A 176 -5.70 0.80 9.16
C TYR A 176 -4.41 0.00 9.36
N LEU A 177 -3.58 -0.13 8.31
CA LEU A 177 -2.32 -0.86 8.35
C LEU A 177 -1.25 -0.17 7.52
N ILE A 178 -0.04 -0.09 8.08
CA ILE A 178 1.15 0.44 7.42
C ILE A 178 2.20 -0.67 7.40
N VAL A 179 2.67 -1.04 6.20
CA VAL A 179 3.77 -1.99 6.02
C VAL A 179 4.92 -1.28 5.32
N THR A 180 6.07 -1.30 5.96
CA THR A 180 7.27 -0.62 5.46
C THR A 180 8.43 -1.60 5.34
N ASP A 181 9.56 -1.12 4.86
CA ASP A 181 10.84 -1.84 4.85
C ASP A 181 11.45 -2.07 6.24
N LEU A 182 10.81 -1.55 7.31
CA LEU A 182 11.27 -1.71 8.71
C LEU A 182 10.22 -2.30 9.64
N ALA A 183 8.92 -2.17 9.36
CA ALA A 183 7.90 -2.46 10.34
C ALA A 183 6.52 -2.73 9.75
N VAL A 184 5.70 -3.47 10.50
CA VAL A 184 4.25 -3.55 10.34
C VAL A 184 3.62 -2.82 11.51
N ILE A 185 2.76 -1.84 11.21
CA ILE A 185 2.16 -0.95 12.20
C ILE A 185 0.65 -0.88 11.95
N GLU A 186 -0.14 -1.25 12.95
CA GLU A 186 -1.59 -1.06 12.94
C GLU A 186 -1.94 0.38 13.31
N CYS A 187 -2.99 0.90 12.67
CA CYS A 187 -3.60 2.18 12.99
C CYS A 187 -5.09 1.97 13.33
N ASP A 188 -5.49 2.27 14.55
CA ASP A 188 -6.87 2.13 15.02
C ASP A 188 -7.65 3.46 15.05
N GLY A 189 -7.07 4.52 14.47
CA GLY A 189 -7.61 5.88 14.46
C GLY A 189 -7.36 6.66 15.75
N GLN A 190 -6.79 6.03 16.78
CA GLN A 190 -6.41 6.67 18.05
C GLN A 190 -4.92 6.65 18.32
N GLY A 191 -4.19 5.84 17.54
CA GLY A 191 -2.76 5.73 17.64
C GLY A 191 -2.19 4.65 16.73
N LEU A 192 -0.88 4.45 16.87
CA LEU A 192 -0.10 3.49 16.10
C LEU A 192 0.45 2.40 17.00
N THR A 193 0.20 1.14 16.62
CA THR A 193 0.72 -0.04 17.33
C THR A 193 1.71 -0.79 16.47
N LEU A 194 2.97 -0.87 16.91
CA LEU A 194 4.03 -1.64 16.27
C LEU A 194 3.79 -3.13 16.49
N LYS A 195 3.57 -3.89 15.43
CA LYS A 195 3.28 -5.33 15.43
C LYS A 195 4.47 -6.18 15.05
N GLU A 196 5.22 -5.74 14.05
CA GLU A 196 6.40 -6.47 13.56
C GLU A 196 7.54 -5.51 13.26
N VAL A 197 8.76 -6.01 13.42
CA VAL A 197 10.01 -5.31 13.04
C VAL A 197 10.76 -6.13 12.01
N ALA A 198 11.52 -5.48 11.14
CA ALA A 198 12.40 -6.16 10.20
C ALA A 198 13.50 -6.92 10.95
N PRO A 199 14.06 -8.01 10.39
CA PRO A 199 15.20 -8.72 10.99
C PRO A 199 16.32 -7.77 11.38
N ASP A 200 16.94 -8.05 12.53
CA ASP A 200 18.00 -7.24 13.12
C ASP A 200 17.60 -5.81 13.57
N TRP A 201 16.34 -5.39 13.41
CA TRP A 201 15.84 -4.13 13.92
C TRP A 201 15.17 -4.30 15.29
N THR A 202 15.26 -3.27 16.13
CA THR A 202 14.55 -3.21 17.42
C THR A 202 13.43 -2.19 17.39
N PRO A 203 12.39 -2.35 18.25
CA PRO A 203 11.32 -1.35 18.37
C PRO A 203 11.83 0.08 18.61
N GLU A 204 12.90 0.24 19.41
CA GLU A 204 13.48 1.53 19.71
C GLU A 204 14.14 2.16 18.48
N GLN A 205 14.77 1.34 17.62
CA GLN A 205 15.38 1.82 16.38
C GLN A 205 14.29 2.23 15.37
N VAL A 206 13.21 1.47 15.26
CA VAL A 206 12.05 1.83 14.43
C VAL A 206 11.44 3.13 14.94
N GLN A 207 11.25 3.30 16.25
CA GLN A 207 10.75 4.55 16.84
C GLN A 207 11.63 5.75 16.50
N GLN A 208 12.95 5.59 16.47
CA GLN A 208 13.87 6.70 16.12
C GLN A 208 13.69 7.19 14.68
N LEU A 209 13.20 6.36 13.79
CA LEU A 209 12.91 6.70 12.39
C LEU A 209 11.42 7.02 12.14
N THR A 210 10.60 7.01 13.19
CA THR A 210 9.16 7.30 13.14
C THR A 210 8.87 8.63 13.81
N GLY A 211 8.23 9.55 13.10
CA GLY A 211 7.91 10.89 13.63
C GLY A 211 6.72 10.91 14.58
N ALA A 212 5.87 9.87 14.56
CA ALA A 212 4.78 9.67 15.50
C ALA A 212 5.19 8.73 16.64
N LYS A 213 4.49 8.81 17.77
CA LYS A 213 4.70 7.88 18.88
C LYS A 213 4.11 6.51 18.56
N LEU A 214 4.91 5.45 18.73
CA LEU A 214 4.48 4.07 18.60
C LEU A 214 4.18 3.45 19.98
N THR A 215 3.08 2.73 20.06
CA THR A 215 2.82 1.75 21.12
C THR A 215 3.40 0.42 20.67
N VAL A 216 4.27 -0.19 21.46
CA VAL A 216 4.83 -1.50 21.12
C VAL A 216 3.85 -2.58 21.57
N SER A 217 3.42 -3.44 20.64
CA SER A 217 2.59 -4.59 20.98
C SER A 217 3.31 -5.52 21.96
N PRO A 218 2.63 -6.06 22.99
CA PRO A 218 3.22 -7.08 23.85
C PRO A 218 3.61 -8.35 23.08
N GLU A 219 3.05 -8.56 21.89
CA GLU A 219 3.29 -9.68 20.99
C GLU A 219 4.12 -9.25 19.76
N VAL A 220 4.91 -8.15 19.88
CA VAL A 220 5.77 -7.70 18.79
C VAL A 220 6.75 -8.82 18.41
N LYS A 221 6.88 -9.06 17.10
CA LYS A 221 7.72 -10.14 16.54
C LYS A 221 8.51 -9.63 15.33
N GLU A 222 9.43 -10.45 14.83
CA GLU A 222 10.03 -10.22 13.53
C GLU A 222 9.01 -10.43 12.40
N PHE A 223 9.29 -9.82 11.24
CA PHE A 223 8.47 -9.98 10.03
C PHE A 223 8.15 -11.44 9.76
N GLU A 224 6.89 -11.73 9.62
CA GLU A 224 6.39 -13.04 9.24
C GLU A 224 6.21 -13.11 7.72
N LEU A 225 7.06 -13.86 7.04
CA LEU A 225 7.10 -14.02 5.59
C LEU A 225 6.50 -15.36 5.15
#